data_f28853aa00c9a6747dd4e87eb6df41bc
#
_entry.id   f28853aa00c9a6747dd4e87eb6df41bc
#
_cell.length_a   1.000
_cell.length_b   1.000
_cell.length_c   1.000
_cell.angle_alpha   90.00
_cell.angle_beta   90.00
_cell.angle_gamma   90.00
#
_symmetry.space_group_name_H-M   'P 1'
#
loop_
_entity.id
_entity.type
_entity.pdbx_description
1 polymer ?
#
loop_
_entity_poly.entity_id
_entity_poly.type
_entity_poly.pdbx_seq_one_letter_code
_entity_poly.pdbx_strand_id
1 'polypeptide(L)'
;MLNLINQIVARAKANRQRIVLPEGTEERTLKAANMILTDEVADLILLGKPAEINELAAKWGLGNIGKATIIDPETSPKHEEYAQLLCELRKKKGMTIEEARKLTNDPLFFGCLMIKSGDADGQLAGARNTTGNVLRPALQIIKTAPGITCVSGAMLLLTHAPVSYTHLRAHETELHL
;
A
#
# COMPACT_ATOMS: atom_id res chain seq x y z
N MET A 1 7.13 13.57 23.10
CA MET A 1 6.40 12.53 22.34
C MET A 1 5.44 13.12 21.29
N LEU A 2 4.47 13.93 21.69
CA LEU A 2 3.60 14.70 20.76
C LEU A 2 4.36 15.50 19.70
N ASN A 3 5.56 16.00 20.02
CA ASN A 3 6.36 16.80 19.09
C ASN A 3 6.84 15.99 17.85
N LEU A 4 7.25 14.73 17.99
CA LEU A 4 7.72 13.91 16.87
C LEU A 4 6.58 13.58 15.89
N ILE A 5 5.44 13.13 16.41
CA ILE A 5 4.25 12.83 15.58
C ILE A 5 3.79 14.10 14.85
N ASN A 6 3.71 15.23 15.55
CA ASN A 6 3.32 16.51 14.94
C ASN A 6 4.29 16.94 13.84
N GLN A 7 5.60 16.72 14.02
CA GLN A 7 6.60 17.01 12.99
C GLN A 7 6.42 16.10 11.76
N ILE A 8 6.15 14.80 11.96
CA ILE A 8 5.89 13.84 10.87
C ILE A 8 4.64 14.28 10.10
N VAL A 9 3.56 14.58 10.80
CA VAL A 9 2.30 15.03 10.18
C VAL A 9 2.50 16.34 9.42
N ALA A 10 3.22 17.30 10.00
CA ALA A 10 3.49 18.58 9.32
C ALA A 10 4.30 18.38 8.02
N ARG A 11 5.31 17.50 8.04
CA ARG A 11 6.08 17.17 6.84
C ARG A 11 5.24 16.46 5.77
N ALA A 12 4.39 15.52 6.20
CA ALA A 12 3.49 14.81 5.29
C ALA A 12 2.50 15.77 4.61
N LYS A 13 1.91 16.70 5.38
CA LYS A 13 1.02 17.75 4.83
C LYS A 13 1.71 18.69 3.86
N ALA A 14 2.98 19.03 4.13
CA ALA A 14 3.76 19.90 3.26
C ALA A 14 4.16 19.25 1.93
N ASN A 15 4.24 17.92 1.89
CA ASN A 15 4.57 17.15 0.70
C ASN A 15 3.70 15.89 0.64
N ARG A 16 2.41 16.09 0.34
CA ARG A 16 1.44 15.00 0.31
C ARG A 16 1.80 13.97 -0.76
N GLN A 17 1.82 12.72 -0.33
CA GLN A 17 2.11 11.58 -1.18
C GLN A 17 0.81 10.85 -1.53
N ARG A 18 0.78 10.24 -2.71
CA ARG A 18 -0.32 9.40 -3.19
C ARG A 18 -0.11 7.97 -2.66
N ILE A 19 -0.89 7.59 -1.67
CA ILE A 19 -0.75 6.30 -0.99
C ILE A 19 -1.88 5.36 -1.40
N VAL A 20 -1.51 4.19 -1.91
CA VAL A 20 -2.43 3.13 -2.28
C VAL A 20 -2.76 2.28 -1.05
N LEU A 21 -4.05 2.07 -0.82
CA LEU A 21 -4.59 1.16 0.18
C LEU A 21 -5.32 0.01 -0.55
N PRO A 22 -4.65 -1.12 -0.79
CA PRO A 22 -5.20 -2.21 -1.61
C PRO A 22 -6.32 -2.99 -0.92
N GLU A 23 -6.48 -2.84 0.39
CA GLU A 23 -7.51 -3.49 1.20
C GLU A 23 -8.69 -2.52 1.43
N GLY A 24 -9.21 -1.93 0.35
CA GLY A 24 -10.19 -0.84 0.38
C GLY A 24 -11.58 -1.20 0.96
N THR A 25 -11.87 -2.48 1.18
CA THR A 25 -13.12 -2.95 1.80
C THR A 25 -12.94 -3.38 3.26
N GLU A 26 -11.73 -3.23 3.81
CA GLU A 26 -11.43 -3.59 5.20
C GLU A 26 -11.79 -2.42 6.14
N GLU A 27 -12.51 -2.72 7.22
CA GLU A 27 -13.08 -1.72 8.13
C GLU A 27 -12.03 -0.78 8.75
N ARG A 28 -10.92 -1.34 9.26
CA ARG A 28 -9.84 -0.56 9.89
C ARG A 28 -9.14 0.33 8.88
N THR A 29 -8.97 -0.18 7.65
CA THR A 29 -8.39 0.56 6.53
C THR A 29 -9.26 1.75 6.15
N LEU A 30 -10.57 1.57 6.02
CA LEU A 30 -11.50 2.65 5.70
C LEU A 30 -11.61 3.69 6.82
N LYS A 31 -11.64 3.24 8.09
CA LYS A 31 -11.64 4.16 9.23
C LYS A 31 -10.36 5.00 9.27
N ALA A 32 -9.19 4.37 9.07
CA ALA A 32 -7.92 5.08 9.00
C ALA A 32 -7.87 6.04 7.80
N ALA A 33 -8.35 5.61 6.64
CA ALA A 33 -8.45 6.45 5.44
C ALA A 33 -9.29 7.70 5.69
N ASN A 34 -10.46 7.54 6.34
CA ASN A 34 -11.32 8.67 6.69
C ASN A 34 -10.62 9.69 7.59
N MET A 35 -9.83 9.24 8.57
CA MET A 35 -9.02 10.13 9.44
C MET A 35 -7.95 10.86 8.65
N ILE A 36 -7.17 10.15 7.82
CA ILE A 36 -6.10 10.72 6.98
C ILE A 36 -6.65 11.78 6.02
N LEU A 37 -7.81 11.50 5.40
CA LEU A 37 -8.48 12.43 4.49
C LEU A 37 -9.07 13.64 5.22
N THR A 38 -9.51 13.48 6.45
CA THR A 38 -9.95 14.59 7.31
C THR A 38 -8.80 15.52 7.65
N ASP A 39 -7.67 14.93 8.01
CA ASP A 39 -6.47 15.67 8.42
C ASP A 39 -5.60 16.12 7.23
N GLU A 40 -5.93 15.71 6.01
CA GLU A 40 -5.21 16.05 4.77
C GLU A 40 -3.71 15.69 4.81
N VAL A 41 -3.39 14.52 5.38
CA VAL A 41 -2.01 14.05 5.57
C VAL A 41 -1.44 13.41 4.29
N ALA A 42 -2.29 12.76 3.49
CA ALA A 42 -1.93 12.10 2.24
C ALA A 42 -3.10 12.12 1.26
N ASP A 43 -2.80 11.95 -0.03
CA ASP A 43 -3.79 11.69 -1.06
C ASP A 43 -3.96 10.17 -1.16
N LEU A 44 -5.18 9.67 -0.94
CA LEU A 44 -5.42 8.24 -0.83
C LEU A 44 -6.05 7.67 -2.11
N ILE A 45 -5.57 6.48 -2.47
CA ILE A 45 -6.11 5.66 -3.54
C ILE A 45 -6.59 4.34 -2.91
N LEU A 46 -7.89 4.11 -2.90
CA LEU A 46 -8.52 2.90 -2.39
C LEU A 46 -8.72 1.92 -3.55
N LEU A 47 -8.24 0.68 -3.41
CA LEU A 47 -8.49 -0.35 -4.41
C LEU A 47 -9.66 -1.22 -3.99
N GLY A 48 -10.59 -1.43 -4.93
CA GLY A 48 -11.79 -2.24 -4.77
C GLY A 48 -12.98 -1.67 -5.54
N LYS A 49 -14.11 -2.35 -5.47
CA LYS A 49 -15.31 -1.94 -6.18
C LYS A 49 -15.90 -0.66 -5.56
N PRO A 50 -16.10 0.42 -6.34
CA PRO A 50 -16.56 1.69 -5.80
C PRO A 50 -17.91 1.59 -5.07
N ALA A 51 -18.85 0.78 -5.59
CA ALA A 51 -20.14 0.58 -4.97
C ALA A 51 -20.02 -0.01 -3.56
N GLU A 52 -19.20 -1.06 -3.39
CA GLU A 52 -18.96 -1.73 -2.12
C GLU A 52 -18.27 -0.80 -1.12
N ILE A 53 -17.23 -0.09 -1.55
CA ILE A 53 -16.49 0.85 -0.68
C ILE A 53 -17.42 1.97 -0.19
N ASN A 54 -18.25 2.54 -1.07
CA ASN A 54 -19.19 3.59 -0.70
C ASN A 54 -20.30 3.10 0.23
N GLU A 55 -20.81 1.88 0.03
CA GLU A 55 -21.78 1.26 0.93
C GLU A 55 -21.19 1.06 2.33
N LEU A 56 -19.98 0.52 2.42
CA LEU A 56 -19.27 0.33 3.69
C LEU A 56 -18.96 1.68 4.38
N ALA A 57 -18.55 2.69 3.60
CA ALA A 57 -18.32 4.03 4.13
C ALA A 57 -19.59 4.65 4.72
N ALA A 58 -20.72 4.51 4.03
CA ALA A 58 -22.03 4.95 4.52
C ALA A 58 -22.45 4.19 5.79
N LYS A 59 -22.29 2.86 5.79
CA LYS A 59 -22.59 2.00 6.94
C LYS A 59 -21.84 2.40 8.20
N TRP A 60 -20.59 2.83 8.07
CA TRP A 60 -19.73 3.21 9.19
C TRP A 60 -19.68 4.73 9.43
N GLY A 61 -20.45 5.54 8.72
CA GLY A 61 -20.50 6.99 8.87
C GLY A 61 -19.20 7.71 8.48
N LEU A 62 -18.46 7.19 7.48
CA LEU A 62 -17.16 7.71 7.04
C LEU A 62 -17.34 8.76 5.94
N GLY A 63 -17.67 10.00 6.33
CA GLY A 63 -18.07 11.07 5.40
C GLY A 63 -16.95 11.59 4.45
N ASN A 64 -15.68 11.34 4.76
CA ASN A 64 -14.55 11.87 3.96
C ASN A 64 -14.02 10.88 2.91
N ILE A 65 -14.51 9.64 2.86
CA ILE A 65 -14.03 8.62 1.89
C ILE A 65 -14.23 9.09 0.43
N GLY A 66 -15.25 9.91 0.16
CA GLY A 66 -15.46 10.51 -1.16
C GLY A 66 -14.34 11.43 -1.66
N LYS A 67 -13.39 11.83 -0.78
CA LYS A 67 -12.19 12.58 -1.19
C LYS A 67 -11.08 11.67 -1.72
N ALA A 68 -11.15 10.36 -1.49
CA ALA A 68 -10.19 9.40 -2.01
C ALA A 68 -10.49 9.08 -3.49
N THR A 69 -9.45 8.74 -4.24
CA THR A 69 -9.62 8.10 -5.54
C THR A 69 -9.92 6.63 -5.33
N ILE A 70 -11.05 6.13 -5.86
CA ILE A 70 -11.41 4.71 -5.76
C ILE A 70 -11.22 4.07 -7.12
N ILE A 71 -10.45 2.99 -7.18
CA ILE A 71 -10.13 2.27 -8.42
C ILE A 71 -10.44 0.79 -8.23
N ASP A 72 -11.23 0.24 -9.14
CA ASP A 72 -11.40 -1.20 -9.26
C ASP A 72 -10.33 -1.75 -10.22
N PRO A 73 -9.42 -2.61 -9.75
CA PRO A 73 -8.38 -3.20 -10.58
C PRO A 73 -8.91 -3.94 -11.81
N GLU A 74 -10.09 -4.60 -11.70
CA GLU A 74 -10.66 -5.40 -12.79
C GLU A 74 -11.19 -4.55 -13.94
N THR A 75 -11.71 -3.35 -13.64
CA THR A 75 -12.35 -2.47 -14.62
C THR A 75 -11.54 -1.23 -14.96
N SER A 76 -10.35 -1.09 -14.36
CA SER A 76 -9.46 0.04 -14.57
C SER A 76 -9.05 0.17 -16.05
N PRO A 77 -9.06 1.38 -16.63
CA PRO A 77 -8.56 1.61 -17.99
C PRO A 77 -7.05 1.31 -18.12
N LYS A 78 -6.31 1.32 -17.01
CA LYS A 78 -4.86 0.99 -16.97
C LYS A 78 -4.57 -0.49 -16.76
N HIS A 79 -5.60 -1.34 -16.63
CA HIS A 79 -5.42 -2.77 -16.36
C HIS A 79 -4.52 -3.44 -17.41
N GLU A 80 -4.76 -3.22 -18.68
CA GLU A 80 -3.98 -3.84 -19.77
C GLU A 80 -2.54 -3.31 -19.83
N GLU A 81 -2.36 -1.99 -19.62
CA GLU A 81 -1.03 -1.37 -19.54
C GLU A 81 -0.20 -1.99 -18.40
N TYR A 82 -0.81 -2.17 -17.23
CA TYR A 82 -0.15 -2.77 -16.08
C TYR A 82 0.12 -4.27 -16.26
N ALA A 83 -0.77 -5.00 -16.94
CA ALA A 83 -0.54 -6.40 -17.29
C ALA A 83 0.66 -6.55 -18.24
N GLN A 84 0.78 -5.69 -19.25
CA GLN A 84 1.93 -5.66 -20.14
C GLN A 84 3.22 -5.34 -19.39
N LEU A 85 3.21 -4.31 -18.53
CA LEU A 85 4.35 -3.96 -17.69
C LEU A 85 4.79 -5.13 -16.80
N LEU A 86 3.84 -5.81 -16.16
CA LEU A 86 4.13 -6.98 -15.32
C LEU A 86 4.76 -8.11 -16.14
N CYS A 87 4.20 -8.40 -17.32
CA CYS A 87 4.71 -9.41 -18.24
C CYS A 87 6.16 -9.11 -18.67
N GLU A 88 6.46 -7.84 -19.02
CA GLU A 88 7.81 -7.42 -19.35
C GLU A 88 8.79 -7.57 -18.20
N LEU A 89 8.42 -7.11 -17.00
CA LEU A 89 9.24 -7.21 -15.78
C LEU A 89 9.59 -8.66 -15.43
N ARG A 90 8.68 -9.58 -15.74
CA ARG A 90 8.79 -11.01 -15.41
C ARG A 90 9.10 -11.91 -16.63
N LYS A 91 9.36 -11.35 -17.80
CA LYS A 91 9.66 -12.09 -19.04
C LYS A 91 10.76 -13.14 -18.88
N LYS A 92 11.83 -12.81 -18.15
CA LYS A 92 12.94 -13.74 -17.86
C LYS A 92 12.52 -14.92 -16.97
N LYS A 93 11.38 -14.85 -16.30
CA LYS A 93 10.80 -15.93 -15.47
C LYS A 93 9.68 -16.68 -16.18
N GLY A 94 9.46 -16.42 -17.47
CA GLY A 94 8.51 -17.12 -18.32
C GLY A 94 7.05 -16.72 -18.11
N MET A 95 6.78 -15.55 -17.52
CA MET A 95 5.39 -15.08 -17.30
C MET A 95 4.70 -14.81 -18.63
N THR A 96 3.50 -15.37 -18.79
CA THR A 96 2.63 -15.11 -19.94
C THR A 96 1.77 -13.87 -19.71
N ILE A 97 1.22 -13.30 -20.79
CA ILE A 97 0.34 -12.12 -20.67
C ILE A 97 -0.98 -12.48 -19.97
N GLU A 98 -1.49 -13.70 -20.14
CA GLU A 98 -2.69 -14.19 -19.49
C GLU A 98 -2.50 -14.28 -17.97
N GLU A 99 -1.34 -14.79 -17.54
CA GLU A 99 -0.99 -14.82 -16.12
C GLU A 99 -0.82 -13.40 -15.56
N ALA A 100 -0.18 -12.51 -16.30
CA ALA A 100 -0.02 -11.11 -15.91
C ALA A 100 -1.36 -10.41 -15.75
N ARG A 101 -2.31 -10.57 -16.70
CA ARG A 101 -3.68 -10.04 -16.59
C ARG A 101 -4.39 -10.54 -15.35
N LYS A 102 -4.28 -11.84 -15.07
CA LYS A 102 -4.89 -12.43 -13.86
C LYS A 102 -4.31 -11.87 -12.57
N LEU A 103 -2.99 -11.68 -12.50
CA LEU A 103 -2.32 -11.10 -11.35
C LEU A 103 -2.62 -9.61 -11.18
N THR A 104 -2.84 -8.88 -12.27
CA THR A 104 -3.19 -7.46 -12.22
C THR A 104 -4.58 -7.22 -11.61
N ASN A 105 -5.47 -8.22 -11.57
CA ASN A 105 -6.72 -8.15 -10.82
C ASN A 105 -6.50 -8.15 -9.29
N ASP A 106 -5.38 -8.66 -8.81
CA ASP A 106 -5.06 -8.64 -7.38
C ASP A 106 -4.67 -7.21 -6.95
N PRO A 107 -5.39 -6.60 -5.98
CA PRO A 107 -5.11 -5.24 -5.54
C PRO A 107 -3.68 -5.01 -5.04
N LEU A 108 -3.01 -6.02 -4.47
CA LEU A 108 -1.63 -5.91 -4.01
C LEU A 108 -0.66 -5.78 -5.19
N PHE A 109 -0.89 -6.53 -6.26
CA PHE A 109 -0.12 -6.43 -7.51
C PHE A 109 -0.43 -5.11 -8.22
N PHE A 110 -1.71 -4.76 -8.34
CA PHE A 110 -2.15 -3.53 -8.98
C PHE A 110 -1.52 -2.29 -8.35
N GLY A 111 -1.55 -2.19 -7.02
CA GLY A 111 -0.94 -1.07 -6.29
C GLY A 111 0.58 -0.99 -6.47
N CYS A 112 1.29 -2.12 -6.49
CA CYS A 112 2.72 -2.15 -6.80
C CYS A 112 3.01 -1.69 -8.24
N LEU A 113 2.13 -2.03 -9.21
CA LEU A 113 2.24 -1.58 -10.60
C LEU A 113 1.98 -0.08 -10.73
N MET A 114 1.03 0.47 -9.98
CA MET A 114 0.81 1.93 -9.89
C MET A 114 2.07 2.66 -9.44
N ILE A 115 2.75 2.16 -8.39
CA ILE A 115 4.01 2.75 -7.92
C ILE A 115 5.09 2.65 -9.01
N LYS A 116 5.20 1.48 -9.65
CA LYS A 116 6.21 1.26 -10.70
C LYS A 116 6.01 2.15 -11.91
N SER A 117 4.77 2.48 -12.25
CA SER A 117 4.40 3.40 -13.33
C SER A 117 4.44 4.88 -12.94
N GLY A 118 4.65 5.22 -11.65
CA GLY A 118 4.64 6.59 -11.17
C GLY A 118 3.24 7.18 -10.95
N ASP A 119 2.21 6.33 -10.92
CA ASP A 119 0.82 6.75 -10.65
C ASP A 119 0.52 6.85 -9.15
N ALA A 120 1.38 6.26 -8.31
CA ALA A 120 1.36 6.36 -6.86
C ALA A 120 2.79 6.42 -6.30
N ASP A 121 2.91 6.89 -5.06
CA ASP A 121 4.22 7.10 -4.41
C ASP A 121 4.52 6.01 -3.37
N GLY A 122 3.48 5.36 -2.84
CA GLY A 122 3.62 4.28 -1.86
C GLY A 122 2.37 3.42 -1.73
N GLN A 123 2.54 2.24 -1.10
CA GLN A 123 1.45 1.34 -0.76
C GLN A 123 1.52 0.93 0.71
N LEU A 124 0.40 0.95 1.40
CA LEU A 124 0.27 0.46 2.77
C LEU A 124 -0.77 -0.66 2.80
N ALA A 125 -0.35 -1.85 3.21
CA ALA A 125 -1.17 -3.06 3.26
C ALA A 125 -0.82 -3.91 4.48
N GLY A 126 -1.62 -4.95 4.74
CA GLY A 126 -1.39 -5.92 5.83
C GLY A 126 -2.47 -5.91 6.90
N ALA A 127 -3.59 -5.22 6.69
CA ALA A 127 -4.73 -5.31 7.58
C ALA A 127 -5.46 -6.65 7.48
N ARG A 128 -5.49 -7.25 6.28
CA ARG A 128 -6.11 -8.54 5.97
C ARG A 128 -5.10 -9.56 5.45
N ASN A 129 -4.08 -9.11 4.74
CA ASN A 129 -3.10 -9.95 4.07
C ASN A 129 -1.90 -10.27 4.97
N THR A 130 -1.31 -11.45 4.76
CA THR A 130 -0.05 -11.84 5.41
C THR A 130 1.13 -11.03 4.86
N THR A 131 2.21 -10.94 5.64
CA THR A 131 3.45 -10.28 5.21
C THR A 131 3.98 -10.83 3.88
N GLY A 132 3.95 -12.16 3.70
CA GLY A 132 4.38 -12.79 2.45
C GLY A 132 3.56 -12.37 1.23
N ASN A 133 2.23 -12.24 1.38
CA ASN A 133 1.36 -11.79 0.30
C ASN A 133 1.63 -10.33 -0.09
N VAL A 134 1.94 -9.46 0.87
CA VAL A 134 2.26 -8.06 0.62
C VAL A 134 3.66 -7.90 -0.01
N LEU A 135 4.65 -8.62 0.51
CA LEU A 135 6.04 -8.49 0.05
C LEU A 135 6.28 -9.12 -1.32
N ARG A 136 5.56 -10.20 -1.67
CA ARG A 136 5.74 -10.88 -2.95
C ARG A 136 5.59 -9.95 -4.16
N PRO A 137 4.48 -9.21 -4.36
CA PRO A 137 4.37 -8.26 -5.47
C PRO A 137 5.38 -7.12 -5.37
N ALA A 138 5.68 -6.61 -4.18
CA ALA A 138 6.67 -5.54 -3.99
C ALA A 138 8.06 -5.96 -4.49
N LEU A 139 8.54 -7.14 -4.09
CA LEU A 139 9.84 -7.68 -4.52
C LEU A 139 9.86 -8.05 -6.01
N GLN A 140 8.74 -8.47 -6.56
CA GLN A 140 8.66 -8.84 -7.98
C GLN A 140 8.63 -7.63 -8.93
N ILE A 141 7.97 -6.55 -8.52
CA ILE A 141 7.66 -5.38 -9.37
C ILE A 141 8.56 -4.19 -9.02
N ILE A 142 8.57 -3.76 -7.76
CA ILE A 142 9.31 -2.58 -7.30
C ILE A 142 10.80 -2.94 -7.18
N LYS A 143 11.09 -4.09 -6.59
CA LYS A 143 12.44 -4.61 -6.28
C LYS A 143 13.15 -3.77 -5.20
N THR A 144 14.38 -4.16 -4.88
CA THR A 144 15.27 -3.40 -4.01
C THR A 144 16.00 -2.30 -4.80
N ALA A 145 16.45 -1.27 -4.10
CA ALA A 145 17.30 -0.25 -4.70
C ALA A 145 18.64 -0.87 -5.18
N PRO A 146 19.29 -0.28 -6.22
CA PRO A 146 20.59 -0.76 -6.67
C PRO A 146 21.60 -0.87 -5.53
N GLY A 147 22.28 -2.03 -5.43
CA GLY A 147 23.25 -2.33 -4.38
C GLY A 147 22.68 -2.82 -3.05
N ILE A 148 21.36 -2.86 -2.90
CA ILE A 148 20.69 -3.40 -1.72
C ILE A 148 20.31 -4.87 -1.96
N THR A 149 20.82 -5.76 -1.13
CA THR A 149 20.64 -7.21 -1.27
C THR A 149 19.55 -7.79 -0.36
N CYS A 150 19.14 -7.04 0.67
CA CYS A 150 18.12 -7.48 1.63
C CYS A 150 17.09 -6.39 1.89
N VAL A 151 15.89 -6.80 2.33
CA VAL A 151 14.84 -5.91 2.81
C VAL A 151 14.82 -5.99 4.33
N SER A 152 14.88 -4.85 5.00
CA SER A 152 14.76 -4.76 6.46
C SER A 152 13.67 -3.78 6.85
N GLY A 153 13.01 -4.05 7.97
CA GLY A 153 11.99 -3.17 8.56
C GLY A 153 12.46 -2.68 9.92
N ALA A 154 12.14 -1.43 10.25
CA ALA A 154 12.33 -0.88 11.57
C ALA A 154 11.01 -0.31 12.10
N MET A 155 10.69 -0.60 13.36
CA MET A 155 9.49 -0.10 14.01
C MET A 155 9.90 0.80 15.19
N LEU A 156 9.41 2.04 15.17
CA LEU A 156 9.61 2.97 16.28
C LEU A 156 8.40 2.93 17.21
N LEU A 157 8.58 2.42 18.42
CA LEU A 157 7.55 2.44 19.45
C LEU A 157 7.69 3.70 20.31
N LEU A 158 6.61 4.48 20.37
CA LEU A 158 6.48 5.63 21.24
C LEU A 158 5.63 5.25 22.46
N THR A 159 6.22 5.22 23.63
CA THR A 159 5.52 4.90 24.88
C THR A 159 5.39 6.14 25.78
N HIS A 160 4.39 6.15 26.66
CA HIS A 160 4.21 7.22 27.65
C HIS A 160 5.09 7.05 28.90
N ALA A 161 5.70 5.87 29.07
CA ALA A 161 6.61 5.59 30.18
C ALA A 161 8.07 5.77 29.73
N PRO A 162 8.99 6.21 30.61
CA PRO A 162 10.41 6.14 30.34
C PRO A 162 10.82 4.67 30.22
N VAL A 163 11.22 4.24 29.04
CA VAL A 163 11.63 2.86 28.78
C VAL A 163 13.08 2.86 28.35
N SER A 164 13.89 2.09 29.05
CA SER A 164 15.27 1.80 28.66
C SER A 164 15.28 0.50 27.86
N TYR A 165 15.64 0.55 26.58
CA TYR A 165 15.79 -0.63 25.74
C TYR A 165 17.25 -1.04 25.69
N THR A 166 17.52 -2.28 26.05
CA THR A 166 18.85 -2.86 25.91
C THR A 166 19.03 -3.66 24.63
N HIS A 167 17.92 -4.16 24.05
CA HIS A 167 17.95 -4.93 22.78
C HIS A 167 16.62 -4.85 22.05
N LEU A 168 16.63 -4.45 20.76
CA LEU A 168 15.55 -4.66 19.80
C LEU A 168 16.04 -5.69 18.78
N ARG A 169 15.41 -6.88 18.77
CA ARG A 169 15.57 -7.83 17.68
C ARG A 169 14.37 -7.68 16.74
N ALA A 170 14.64 -7.31 15.50
CA ALA A 170 13.70 -7.57 14.42
C ALA A 170 13.78 -9.05 14.07
N HIS A 171 12.66 -9.78 14.09
CA HIS A 171 12.61 -11.11 13.51
C HIS A 171 12.58 -10.93 12.00
N GLU A 172 13.73 -11.15 11.38
CA GLU A 172 13.83 -11.26 9.93
C GLU A 172 13.27 -12.62 9.54
N THR A 173 12.16 -12.63 8.82
CA THR A 173 11.73 -13.81 8.10
C THR A 173 12.60 -13.92 6.86
N GLU A 174 13.54 -14.85 6.83
CA GLU A 174 14.21 -15.24 5.61
C GLU A 174 13.14 -15.82 4.65
N LEU A 175 12.76 -15.03 3.68
CA LEU A 175 11.99 -15.51 2.54
C LEU A 175 12.99 -16.08 1.54
N HIS A 176 13.17 -17.40 1.56
CA HIS A 176 13.78 -18.12 0.45
C HIS A 176 12.89 -17.95 -0.79
N LEU A 177 13.36 -17.14 -1.71
CA LEU A 177 12.76 -16.93 -3.04
C LEU A 177 13.36 -17.89 -4.07
#